data_a3e8dc6c9ef3f774891e6474d9616e34
#
_entry.id   a3e8dc6c9ef3f774891e6474d9616e34
#
_cell.length_a   1.000
_cell.length_b   1.000
_cell.length_c   1.000
_cell.angle_alpha   90.00
_cell.angle_beta   90.00
_cell.angle_gamma   90.00
#
_symmetry.space_group_name_H-M   'P 1'
#
loop_
_entity.id
_entity.type
_entity.pdbx_description
1 polymer ?
#
loop_
_entity_poly.entity_id
_entity_poly.type
_entity_poly.pdbx_seq_one_letter_code
_entity_poly.pdbx_strand_id
1 'polypeptide(L)'
;MRPLPSFLIALLAVSAPGWSQLPNPGVYCATPAGLLQLSQLPLPGVRTLSWGEWLASDNRFAMHYTWDGATSHAQISEHRPTFRVNLAYQPDRSLRIVQIVKLEQKDSYRKTQLRIGHDVPTQFRAGVAVSLTRGMDGEILVQPDADLSPGEYLLSLGPLVSQYDFSVR
;
A
#
# COMPACT_ATOMS: atom_id res chain seq x y z
N MET A 1 -12.82 -36.99 -55.21
CA MET A 1 -12.07 -36.84 -53.94
C MET A 1 -11.53 -35.41 -53.88
N ARG A 2 -12.08 -34.58 -53.03
CA ARG A 2 -11.60 -33.20 -52.81
C ARG A 2 -10.83 -33.15 -51.48
N PRO A 3 -9.63 -32.57 -51.42
CA PRO A 3 -8.90 -32.44 -50.16
C PRO A 3 -9.50 -31.33 -49.32
N LEU A 4 -9.70 -31.60 -47.99
CA LEU A 4 -10.10 -30.64 -46.99
C LEU A 4 -8.92 -29.71 -46.65
N PRO A 5 -9.15 -28.42 -46.45
CA PRO A 5 -8.11 -27.51 -46.02
C PRO A 5 -7.80 -27.71 -44.52
N SER A 6 -6.55 -28.01 -44.23
CA SER A 6 -6.01 -28.04 -42.89
C SER A 6 -5.98 -26.62 -42.32
N PHE A 7 -6.86 -26.32 -41.38
CA PHE A 7 -6.78 -25.09 -40.59
C PHE A 7 -5.66 -25.23 -39.56
N LEU A 8 -4.58 -24.51 -39.78
CA LEU A 8 -3.48 -24.35 -38.85
C LEU A 8 -3.94 -23.33 -37.78
N ILE A 9 -4.37 -23.82 -36.62
CA ILE A 9 -4.65 -22.97 -35.47
C ILE A 9 -3.30 -22.55 -34.88
N ALA A 10 -2.87 -21.33 -35.21
CA ALA A 10 -1.73 -20.70 -34.54
C ALA A 10 -2.16 -20.34 -33.12
N LEU A 11 -1.74 -21.14 -32.13
CA LEU A 11 -1.86 -20.82 -30.73
C LEU A 11 -0.87 -19.68 -30.45
N LEU A 12 -1.37 -18.43 -30.43
CA LEU A 12 -0.65 -17.29 -29.87
C LEU A 12 -0.53 -17.52 -28.37
N ALA A 13 0.58 -18.08 -27.93
CA ALA A 13 0.97 -18.06 -26.54
C ALA A 13 1.22 -16.59 -26.17
N VAL A 14 0.22 -15.93 -25.58
CA VAL A 14 0.41 -14.67 -24.88
C VAL A 14 1.32 -15.00 -23.70
N SER A 15 2.61 -14.78 -23.87
CA SER A 15 3.58 -14.81 -22.77
C SER A 15 3.14 -13.74 -21.77
N ALA A 16 2.53 -14.18 -20.67
CA ALA A 16 2.34 -13.32 -19.52
C ALA A 16 3.72 -12.70 -19.18
N PRO A 17 3.79 -11.39 -18.92
CA PRO A 17 5.04 -10.76 -18.55
C PRO A 17 5.65 -11.57 -17.41
N GLY A 18 6.86 -12.07 -17.63
CA GLY A 18 7.53 -12.96 -16.70
C GLY A 18 7.63 -12.28 -15.34
N TRP A 19 6.86 -12.76 -14.41
CA TRP A 19 6.89 -12.36 -13.02
C TRP A 19 8.13 -13.02 -12.39
N SER A 20 9.31 -12.49 -12.75
CA SER A 20 10.56 -12.94 -12.15
C SER A 20 10.49 -12.72 -10.65
N GLN A 21 11.10 -13.63 -9.90
CA GLN A 21 11.26 -13.55 -8.44
C GLN A 21 11.65 -12.14 -8.03
N LEU A 22 11.02 -11.62 -6.96
CA LEU A 22 11.37 -10.30 -6.44
C LEU A 22 12.83 -10.32 -5.99
N PRO A 23 13.69 -9.45 -6.54
CA PRO A 23 15.12 -9.58 -6.38
C PRO A 23 15.60 -9.37 -4.95
N ASN A 24 14.89 -8.56 -4.15
CA ASN A 24 15.25 -8.17 -2.80
C ASN A 24 14.02 -8.07 -1.88
N PRO A 25 14.20 -8.19 -0.55
CA PRO A 25 13.15 -7.83 0.39
C PRO A 25 12.68 -6.37 0.17
N GLY A 26 11.38 -6.16 0.13
CA GLY A 26 10.81 -4.84 -0.13
C GLY A 26 9.33 -4.87 -0.45
N VAL A 27 8.80 -3.70 -0.73
CA VAL A 27 7.45 -3.50 -1.22
C VAL A 27 7.50 -3.01 -2.65
N TYR A 28 6.74 -3.64 -3.50
CA TYR A 28 6.70 -3.35 -4.93
C TYR A 28 5.25 -3.16 -5.37
N CYS A 29 5.03 -2.21 -6.27
CA CYS A 29 3.76 -2.03 -6.94
C CYS A 29 3.87 -2.56 -8.38
N ALA A 30 2.93 -3.38 -8.80
CA ALA A 30 2.81 -3.79 -10.19
C ALA A 30 2.26 -2.61 -11.01
N THR A 31 2.97 -2.20 -12.05
CA THR A 31 2.55 -1.14 -12.97
C THR A 31 2.67 -1.66 -14.41
N PRO A 32 2.04 -1.01 -15.40
CA PRO A 32 2.21 -1.39 -16.81
C PRO A 32 3.67 -1.33 -17.29
N ALA A 33 4.49 -0.50 -16.67
CA ALA A 33 5.92 -0.37 -16.98
C ALA A 33 6.80 -1.42 -16.28
N GLY A 34 6.23 -2.24 -15.37
CA GLY A 34 6.94 -3.23 -14.58
C GLY A 34 6.73 -3.04 -13.07
N LEU A 35 7.66 -3.58 -12.27
CA LEU A 35 7.60 -3.46 -10.82
C LEU A 35 8.24 -2.15 -10.36
N LEU A 36 7.46 -1.30 -9.72
CA LEU A 36 7.93 -0.09 -9.04
C LEU A 36 8.22 -0.43 -7.57
N GLN A 37 9.48 -0.33 -7.16
CA GLN A 37 9.83 -0.47 -5.74
C GLN A 37 9.44 0.78 -4.97
N LEU A 38 8.72 0.62 -3.86
CA LEU A 38 8.42 1.70 -2.95
C LEU A 38 9.56 1.90 -1.96
N SER A 39 9.89 3.15 -1.70
CA SER A 39 10.87 3.51 -0.67
C SER A 39 10.22 3.45 0.71
N GLN A 40 10.92 2.85 1.66
CA GLN A 40 10.50 2.90 3.05
C GLN A 40 10.68 4.32 3.59
N LEU A 41 9.64 4.84 4.21
CA LEU A 41 9.69 6.13 4.86
C LEU A 41 10.50 6.08 6.16
N PRO A 42 11.15 7.18 6.53
CA PRO A 42 11.70 7.34 7.87
C PRO A 42 10.58 7.30 8.92
N LEU A 43 10.96 7.12 10.18
CA LEU A 43 10.02 7.22 11.27
C LEU A 43 9.28 8.56 11.21
N PRO A 44 7.96 8.57 11.39
CA PRO A 44 7.17 9.79 11.33
C PRO A 44 7.53 10.75 12.46
N GLY A 45 7.44 12.03 12.19
CA GLY A 45 7.31 13.02 13.25
C GLY A 45 6.00 12.80 14.00
N VAL A 46 6.04 12.83 15.32
CA VAL A 46 4.87 12.68 16.18
C VAL A 46 4.49 14.03 16.73
N ARG A 47 3.27 14.49 16.42
CA ARG A 47 2.69 15.69 17.03
C ARG A 47 1.52 15.27 17.89
N THR A 48 1.61 15.60 19.18
CA THR A 48 0.45 15.50 20.07
C THR A 48 -0.59 16.54 19.70
N LEU A 49 -1.86 16.20 19.85
CA LEU A 49 -2.95 17.15 19.65
C LEU A 49 -2.82 18.32 20.62
N SER A 50 -3.07 19.53 20.13
CA SER A 50 -3.30 20.68 21.00
C SER A 50 -4.56 20.46 21.84
N TRP A 51 -4.67 21.17 22.97
CA TRP A 51 -5.83 21.05 23.87
C TRP A 51 -7.18 21.27 23.14
N GLY A 52 -7.24 22.23 22.21
CA GLY A 52 -8.44 22.49 21.41
C GLY A 52 -8.76 21.35 20.43
N GLU A 53 -7.75 20.80 19.76
CA GLU A 53 -7.91 19.64 18.87
C GLU A 53 -8.33 18.39 19.66
N TRP A 54 -7.81 18.22 20.88
CA TRP A 54 -8.17 17.14 21.79
C TRP A 54 -9.65 17.22 22.21
N LEU A 55 -10.14 18.42 22.56
CA LEU A 55 -11.55 18.63 22.90
C LEU A 55 -12.51 18.45 21.73
N ALA A 56 -12.07 18.80 20.51
CA ALA A 56 -12.85 18.65 19.28
C ALA A 56 -12.83 17.22 18.71
N SER A 57 -11.98 16.35 19.24
CA SER A 57 -11.80 14.99 18.77
C SER A 57 -12.61 14.01 19.61
N ASP A 58 -13.46 13.22 18.96
CA ASP A 58 -14.16 12.08 19.59
C ASP A 58 -13.19 10.97 20.07
N ASN A 59 -11.93 11.08 19.72
CA ASN A 59 -10.89 10.12 20.03
C ASN A 59 -9.83 10.73 20.95
N ARG A 60 -9.99 10.50 22.24
CA ARG A 60 -9.10 11.00 23.31
C ARG A 60 -7.62 10.60 23.21
N PHE A 61 -7.23 9.78 22.20
CA PHE A 61 -5.89 9.25 22.05
C PHE A 61 -5.39 9.32 20.59
N ALA A 62 -5.80 10.31 19.81
CA ALA A 62 -5.29 10.46 18.45
C ALA A 62 -3.93 11.16 18.47
N MET A 63 -2.92 10.53 17.86
CA MET A 63 -1.64 11.14 17.56
C MET A 63 -1.60 11.51 16.09
N HIS A 64 -1.02 12.66 15.77
CA HIS A 64 -0.73 13.03 14.40
C HIS A 64 0.66 12.52 14.01
N TYR A 65 0.71 11.75 12.95
CA TYR A 65 1.94 11.35 12.29
C TYR A 65 2.16 12.23 11.08
N THR A 66 3.37 12.75 10.95
CA THR A 66 3.76 13.65 9.87
C THR A 66 5.00 13.13 9.15
N TRP A 67 5.03 13.30 7.84
CA TRP A 67 6.20 13.04 7.00
C TRP A 67 6.48 14.26 6.16
N ASP A 68 7.75 14.62 6.06
CA ASP A 68 8.19 15.74 5.24
C ASP A 68 7.89 15.49 3.74
N GLY A 69 7.74 16.58 3.01
CA GLY A 69 7.38 16.55 1.59
C GLY A 69 5.87 16.48 1.37
N ALA A 70 5.40 17.31 0.45
CA ALA A 70 3.99 17.39 0.11
C ALA A 70 3.49 16.21 -0.74
N THR A 71 4.39 15.54 -1.48
CA THR A 71 4.04 14.46 -2.40
C THR A 71 4.99 13.29 -2.28
N SER A 72 4.51 12.09 -2.61
CA SER A 72 5.33 10.91 -2.76
C SER A 72 6.13 10.94 -4.06
N HIS A 73 7.31 10.32 -4.04
CA HIS A 73 8.08 10.05 -5.26
C HIS A 73 7.50 8.92 -6.10
N ALA A 74 6.83 7.95 -5.47
CA ALA A 74 6.18 6.84 -6.14
C ALA A 74 4.80 7.27 -6.65
N GLN A 75 4.66 7.42 -7.96
CA GLN A 75 3.40 7.80 -8.61
C GLN A 75 2.81 6.60 -9.34
N ILE A 76 1.55 6.32 -9.09
CA ILE A 76 0.80 5.17 -9.59
C ILE A 76 -0.43 5.70 -10.32
N SER A 77 -0.63 5.22 -11.55
CA SER A 77 -1.80 5.58 -12.37
C SER A 77 -3.02 4.67 -12.12
N GLU A 78 -2.77 3.49 -11.58
CA GLU A 78 -3.83 2.53 -11.27
C GLU A 78 -4.58 2.96 -10.01
N HIS A 79 -5.90 3.07 -10.12
CA HIS A 79 -6.77 3.38 -8.98
C HIS A 79 -6.94 2.19 -8.02
N ARG A 80 -6.61 0.98 -8.47
CA ARG A 80 -6.65 -0.23 -7.64
C ARG A 80 -5.32 -1.00 -7.72
N PRO A 81 -4.24 -0.39 -7.19
CA PRO A 81 -2.91 -0.97 -7.29
C PRO A 81 -2.79 -2.28 -6.52
N THR A 82 -1.97 -3.18 -7.04
CA THR A 82 -1.59 -4.40 -6.33
C THR A 82 -0.15 -4.25 -5.83
N PHE A 83 0.02 -4.32 -4.52
CA PHE A 83 1.33 -4.30 -3.89
C PHE A 83 1.80 -5.72 -3.59
N ARG A 84 3.05 -5.99 -3.92
CA ARG A 84 3.75 -7.22 -3.58
C ARG A 84 4.68 -6.93 -2.41
N VAL A 85 4.43 -7.56 -1.28
CA VAL A 85 5.22 -7.40 -0.06
C VAL A 85 6.09 -8.63 0.10
N ASN A 86 7.38 -8.47 -0.15
CA ASN A 86 8.40 -9.49 0.06
C ASN A 86 9.27 -9.06 1.24
N LEU A 87 9.03 -9.62 2.40
CA LEU A 87 9.83 -9.36 3.59
C LEU A 87 10.54 -10.64 3.96
N ALA A 88 11.88 -10.61 3.98
CA ALA A 88 12.72 -11.77 4.25
C ALA A 88 12.45 -12.41 5.62
N TYR A 89 11.75 -11.73 6.50
CA TYR A 89 11.33 -12.25 7.80
C TYR A 89 10.03 -11.55 8.23
N GLN A 90 8.92 -12.28 8.22
CA GLN A 90 7.68 -11.83 8.86
C GLN A 90 7.07 -12.92 9.72
N PRO A 91 6.93 -12.69 11.03
CA PRO A 91 6.02 -13.47 11.83
C PRO A 91 4.57 -13.17 11.41
N ASP A 92 3.74 -14.20 11.29
CA ASP A 92 2.33 -14.15 10.89
C ASP A 92 1.47 -13.08 11.62
N ARG A 93 1.96 -12.58 12.74
CA ARG A 93 1.25 -11.58 13.55
C ARG A 93 1.27 -10.17 12.98
N SER A 94 2.27 -9.79 12.19
CA SER A 94 2.39 -8.43 11.65
C SER A 94 1.43 -8.16 10.50
N LEU A 95 0.98 -9.20 9.79
CA LEU A 95 0.08 -9.07 8.65
C LEU A 95 -1.36 -8.67 9.03
N ARG A 96 -1.74 -8.84 10.29
CA ARG A 96 -3.08 -8.46 10.76
C ARG A 96 -3.31 -6.94 10.82
N ILE A 97 -2.27 -6.15 10.55
CA ILE A 97 -2.29 -4.69 10.71
C ILE A 97 -1.84 -3.98 9.42
N VAL A 98 -1.94 -4.66 8.27
CA VAL A 98 -1.67 -4.02 6.98
C VAL A 98 -2.81 -3.09 6.64
N GLN A 99 -2.49 -1.85 6.33
CA GLN A 99 -3.47 -0.82 5.97
C GLN A 99 -2.95 0.05 4.83
N ILE A 100 -3.84 0.43 3.93
CA ILE A 100 -3.64 1.58 3.05
C ILE A 100 -4.34 2.76 3.71
N VAL A 101 -3.66 3.89 3.83
CA VAL A 101 -4.15 5.06 4.55
C VAL A 101 -4.09 6.27 3.64
N LYS A 102 -5.19 6.99 3.49
CA LYS A 102 -5.17 8.28 2.79
C LYS A 102 -4.53 9.34 3.67
N LEU A 103 -3.54 10.04 3.13
CA LEU A 103 -2.84 11.12 3.81
C LEU A 103 -3.50 12.46 3.53
N GLU A 104 -3.57 13.32 4.53
CA GLU A 104 -3.89 14.71 4.35
C GLU A 104 -2.64 15.46 3.91
N GLN A 105 -2.70 16.03 2.71
CA GLN A 105 -1.61 16.81 2.13
C GLN A 105 -1.63 18.24 2.64
N LYS A 106 -0.47 18.77 2.99
CA LYS A 106 -0.20 20.17 3.33
C LYS A 106 0.93 20.68 2.44
N ASP A 107 1.20 21.98 2.48
CA ASP A 107 2.16 22.62 1.59
C ASP A 107 3.57 22.01 1.65
N SER A 108 4.01 21.57 2.82
CA SER A 108 5.37 21.04 3.02
C SER A 108 5.44 19.65 3.66
N TYR A 109 4.30 19.06 4.02
CA TYR A 109 4.25 17.75 4.66
C TYR A 109 2.94 17.03 4.41
N ARG A 110 2.91 15.74 4.72
CA ARG A 110 1.71 14.90 4.71
C ARG A 110 1.47 14.40 6.13
N LYS A 111 0.21 14.21 6.48
CA LYS A 111 -0.16 13.75 7.82
C LYS A 111 -1.31 12.76 7.82
N THR A 112 -1.40 11.99 8.89
CA THR A 112 -2.57 11.18 9.24
C THR A 112 -2.71 11.09 10.74
N GLN A 113 -3.85 10.57 11.19
CA GLN A 113 -4.13 10.34 12.60
C GLN A 113 -4.04 8.85 12.92
N LEU A 114 -3.35 8.52 14.00
CA LEU A 114 -3.33 7.19 14.58
C LEU A 114 -4.30 7.13 15.75
N ARG A 115 -5.23 6.20 15.70
CA ARG A 115 -6.11 5.89 16.80
C ARG A 115 -5.45 4.83 17.68
N ILE A 116 -5.20 5.19 18.93
CA ILE A 116 -4.72 4.25 19.96
C ILE A 116 -5.93 3.91 20.82
N GLY A 117 -6.35 2.65 20.81
CA GLY A 117 -7.47 2.18 21.63
C GLY A 117 -6.99 1.20 22.68
N HIS A 118 -7.62 1.22 23.87
CA HIS A 118 -7.38 0.21 24.91
C HIS A 118 -7.95 -1.16 24.48
N ASP A 119 -9.12 -1.15 23.84
CA ASP A 119 -9.88 -2.35 23.52
C ASP A 119 -10.00 -2.62 22.02
N VAL A 120 -9.38 -1.79 21.19
CA VAL A 120 -9.35 -1.93 19.73
C VAL A 120 -7.92 -1.89 19.22
N PRO A 121 -7.60 -2.64 18.16
CA PRO A 121 -6.27 -2.58 17.56
C PRO A 121 -5.89 -1.14 17.20
N THR A 122 -4.63 -0.77 17.46
CA THR A 122 -4.07 0.49 17.01
C THR A 122 -4.14 0.55 15.48
N GLN A 123 -4.83 1.54 14.94
CA GLN A 123 -5.06 1.68 13.51
C GLN A 123 -5.10 3.14 13.09
N PHE A 124 -4.79 3.41 11.83
CA PHE A 124 -4.96 4.73 11.26
C PHE A 124 -6.44 5.06 11.00
N ARG A 125 -6.82 6.30 11.26
CA ARG A 125 -8.22 6.76 11.13
C ARG A 125 -8.75 6.69 9.69
N ALA A 126 -7.90 7.03 8.73
CA ALA A 126 -8.26 7.08 7.31
C ALA A 126 -7.85 5.80 6.57
N GLY A 127 -7.93 4.65 7.24
CA GLY A 127 -7.59 3.35 6.66
C GLY A 127 -8.60 2.95 5.57
N VAL A 128 -8.08 2.48 4.46
CA VAL A 128 -8.84 1.83 3.38
C VAL A 128 -8.82 0.33 3.62
N ALA A 129 -9.95 -0.32 3.44
CA ALA A 129 -10.04 -1.78 3.51
C ALA A 129 -9.17 -2.42 2.42
N VAL A 130 -8.47 -3.50 2.78
CA VAL A 130 -7.55 -4.20 1.89
C VAL A 130 -7.76 -5.71 1.97
N SER A 131 -7.63 -6.35 0.83
CA SER A 131 -7.54 -7.80 0.71
C SER A 131 -6.10 -8.24 0.70
N LEU A 132 -5.81 -9.30 1.46
CA LEU A 132 -4.49 -9.91 1.55
C LEU A 132 -4.53 -11.32 0.95
N THR A 133 -3.65 -11.59 0.00
CA THR A 133 -3.54 -12.92 -0.63
C THR A 133 -2.07 -13.37 -0.60
N ARG A 134 -1.83 -14.64 -0.31
CA ARG A 134 -0.47 -15.20 -0.42
C ARG A 134 -0.16 -15.51 -1.88
N GLY A 135 0.96 -14.98 -2.35
CA GLY A 135 1.55 -15.33 -3.64
C GLY A 135 2.32 -16.66 -3.59
N MET A 136 2.78 -17.11 -4.76
CA MET A 136 3.44 -18.43 -4.91
C MET A 136 4.80 -18.51 -4.18
N ASP A 137 5.51 -17.40 -4.06
CA ASP A 137 6.86 -17.34 -3.48
C ASP A 137 6.89 -16.93 -2.00
N GLY A 138 5.74 -17.07 -1.30
CA GLY A 138 5.60 -16.66 0.10
C GLY A 138 5.44 -15.15 0.29
N GLU A 139 5.40 -14.39 -0.79
CA GLU A 139 5.05 -12.98 -0.79
C GLU A 139 3.58 -12.75 -0.39
N ILE A 140 3.26 -11.53 -0.03
CA ILE A 140 1.90 -11.13 0.26
C ILE A 140 1.48 -10.10 -0.75
N LEU A 141 0.35 -10.35 -1.37
CA LEU A 141 -0.32 -9.41 -2.25
C LEU A 141 -1.30 -8.59 -1.41
N VAL A 142 -1.17 -7.28 -1.48
CA VAL A 142 -2.06 -6.31 -0.83
C VAL A 142 -2.78 -5.53 -1.89
N GLN A 143 -4.09 -5.55 -1.88
CA GLN A 143 -4.91 -4.81 -2.83
C GLN A 143 -6.02 -4.05 -2.09
N PRO A 144 -6.29 -2.78 -2.40
CA PRO A 144 -7.44 -2.08 -1.84
C PRO A 144 -8.73 -2.75 -2.34
N ASP A 145 -9.75 -2.86 -1.47
CA ASP A 145 -11.03 -3.47 -1.81
C ASP A 145 -11.87 -2.60 -2.76
N ALA A 146 -11.59 -1.29 -2.79
CA ALA A 146 -12.21 -0.32 -3.70
C ALA A 146 -11.16 0.55 -4.39
N ASP A 147 -11.56 1.21 -5.47
CA ASP A 147 -10.72 2.14 -6.18
C ASP A 147 -10.30 3.32 -5.28
N LEU A 148 -9.02 3.64 -5.32
CA LEU A 148 -8.46 4.79 -4.62
C LEU A 148 -8.74 6.06 -5.44
N SER A 149 -9.22 7.09 -4.79
CA SER A 149 -9.31 8.42 -5.43
C SER A 149 -7.90 9.04 -5.58
N PRO A 150 -7.68 9.95 -6.52
CA PRO A 150 -6.41 10.67 -6.59
C PRO A 150 -6.00 11.26 -5.24
N GLY A 151 -4.72 11.21 -4.92
CA GLY A 151 -4.17 11.70 -3.65
C GLY A 151 -2.95 10.96 -3.17
N GLU A 152 -2.50 11.35 -1.97
CA GLU A 152 -1.34 10.78 -1.29
C GLU A 152 -1.76 9.66 -0.34
N TYR A 153 -1.01 8.58 -0.33
CA TYR A 153 -1.32 7.38 0.44
C TYR A 153 -0.09 6.82 1.13
N LEU A 154 -0.36 6.04 2.17
CA LEU A 154 0.61 5.27 2.93
C LEU A 154 0.21 3.80 2.93
N LEU A 155 1.10 2.91 2.52
CA LEU A 155 0.99 1.50 2.83
C LEU A 155 1.74 1.23 4.13
N SER A 156 1.00 0.88 5.17
CA SER A 156 1.53 0.55 6.48
C SER A 156 1.50 -0.95 6.70
N LEU A 157 2.64 -1.54 7.03
CA LEU A 157 2.76 -2.95 7.43
C LEU A 157 2.69 -3.10 8.95
N GLY A 158 2.15 -2.13 9.62
CA GLY A 158 2.00 -1.98 11.06
C GLY A 158 2.27 -0.54 11.47
N PRO A 159 1.55 0.00 12.46
CA PRO A 159 1.55 1.44 12.76
C PRO A 159 2.94 2.01 13.10
N LEU A 160 3.88 1.17 13.53
CA LEU A 160 5.21 1.58 13.96
C LEU A 160 6.34 0.74 13.33
N VAL A 161 6.04 -0.09 12.32
CA VAL A 161 7.02 -1.05 11.79
C VAL A 161 7.61 -0.55 10.49
N SER A 162 6.87 -0.59 9.40
CA SER A 162 7.36 -0.21 8.08
C SER A 162 6.26 0.49 7.30
N GLN A 163 6.61 1.62 6.74
CA GLN A 163 5.68 2.51 6.05
C GLN A 163 6.27 2.89 4.71
N TYR A 164 5.43 2.87 3.68
CA TYR A 164 5.78 3.14 2.30
C TYR A 164 4.76 4.09 1.72
N ASP A 165 5.21 5.16 1.09
CA ASP A 165 4.30 6.13 0.51
C ASP A 165 4.17 5.99 -1.00
N PHE A 166 3.01 6.39 -1.50
CA PHE A 166 2.72 6.47 -2.92
C PHE A 166 1.62 7.50 -3.19
N SER A 167 1.56 8.02 -4.41
CA SER A 167 0.45 8.84 -4.87
C SER A 167 -0.30 8.17 -6.01
N VAL A 168 -1.63 8.31 -6.00
CA VAL A 168 -2.52 7.93 -7.10
C VAL A 168 -2.86 9.19 -7.90
N ARG A 169 -2.72 9.13 -9.24
CA ARG A 169 -2.95 10.25 -10.17
C ARG A 169 -4.14 9.99 -11.08
#